data_3fc73605b7b5e554a0f03fe29302834b
#
_entry.id   3fc73605b7b5e554a0f03fe29302834b
#
_cell.length_a   1.000
_cell.length_b   1.000
_cell.length_c   1.000
_cell.angle_alpha   90.00
_cell.angle_beta   90.00
_cell.angle_gamma   90.00
#
_symmetry.space_group_name_H-M   'P 1'
#
loop_
_entity.id
_entity.type
_entity.pdbx_description
1 polymer ?
#
loop_
_entity_poly.entity_id
_entity_poly.type
_entity_poly.pdbx_seq_one_letter_code
_entity_poly.pdbx_strand_id
1 'polypeptide(L)'
;IKLIMFLKLLEKLGRKKIVLDRGPSHPRFDLAKPWMNRYYVLFRSRPRWFPFNILIHEMLADDHGDGVHNHLCPYLTIILRGGYWETRINGKFWRKPGYIGFRSANDYHRVDLKEGTKPLTIFIPGPFGFRKGPRSEYGIDFKTKK
;
A
#
# COMPACT_ATOMS: atom_id res chain seq x y z
N ILE A 1 2.82 -21.66 -6.55
CA ILE A 1 2.68 -22.63 -5.44
C ILE A 1 3.61 -22.29 -4.29
N LYS A 2 4.89 -22.09 -4.55
CA LYS A 2 5.87 -21.74 -3.50
C LYS A 2 5.55 -20.43 -2.78
N LEU A 3 5.08 -19.43 -3.50
CA LEU A 3 4.69 -18.14 -2.92
C LEU A 3 3.47 -18.28 -2.02
N ILE A 4 2.45 -19.01 -2.45
CA ILE A 4 1.24 -19.28 -1.63
C ILE A 4 1.63 -20.03 -0.35
N MET A 5 2.50 -21.01 -0.44
CA MET A 5 3.00 -21.73 0.74
C MET A 5 3.76 -20.82 1.69
N PHE A 6 4.58 -19.92 1.17
CA PHE A 6 5.29 -18.93 1.96
C PHE A 6 4.33 -17.98 2.69
N LEU A 7 3.29 -17.49 2.02
CA LEU A 7 2.28 -16.62 2.65
C LEU A 7 1.52 -17.36 3.75
N LYS A 8 1.17 -18.62 3.53
CA LYS A 8 0.53 -19.47 4.56
C LYS A 8 1.44 -19.67 5.77
N LEU A 9 2.74 -19.85 5.55
CA LEU A 9 3.70 -19.94 6.63
C LEU A 9 3.78 -18.64 7.44
N LEU A 10 3.85 -17.50 6.78
CA LEU A 10 3.83 -16.19 7.46
C LEU A 10 2.55 -16.00 8.28
N GLU A 11 1.40 -16.39 7.75
CA GLU A 11 0.14 -16.34 8.48
C GLU A 11 0.17 -17.24 9.71
N LYS A 12 0.65 -18.48 9.57
CA LYS A 12 0.79 -19.42 10.69
C LYS A 12 1.73 -18.90 11.78
N LEU A 13 2.76 -18.15 11.41
CA LEU A 13 3.70 -17.52 12.33
C LEU A 13 3.16 -16.20 12.94
N GLY A 14 1.91 -15.86 12.70
CA GLY A 14 1.31 -14.62 13.21
C GLY A 14 1.81 -13.36 12.52
N ARG A 15 2.29 -13.48 11.29
CA ARG A 15 2.86 -12.38 10.50
C ARG A 15 1.94 -11.82 9.44
N LYS A 16 0.65 -12.10 9.53
CA LYS A 16 -0.39 -11.53 8.67
C LYS A 16 -1.25 -10.56 9.46
N LYS A 17 -1.57 -9.43 8.85
CA LYS A 17 -2.52 -8.45 9.36
C LYS A 17 -3.51 -8.09 8.25
N ILE A 18 -4.80 -8.09 8.58
CA ILE A 18 -5.83 -7.53 7.70
C ILE A 18 -5.86 -6.02 7.99
N VAL A 19 -5.53 -5.22 6.97
CA VAL A 19 -5.57 -3.76 7.06
C VAL A 19 -6.92 -3.30 6.55
N LEU A 20 -7.62 -2.50 7.36
CA LEU A 20 -8.92 -1.95 7.02
C LEU A 20 -8.76 -0.64 6.26
N ASP A 21 -9.76 -0.28 5.47
CA ASP A 21 -9.77 0.96 4.70
C ASP A 21 -9.92 2.22 5.57
N ARG A 22 -10.30 2.05 6.83
CA ARG A 22 -10.47 3.13 7.82
C ARG A 22 -9.89 2.72 9.15
N GLY A 23 -9.19 3.64 9.80
CA GLY A 23 -8.66 3.43 11.14
C GLY A 23 -9.68 3.67 12.24
N PRO A 24 -9.38 3.26 13.50
CA PRO A 24 -10.27 3.45 14.65
C PRO A 24 -10.65 4.90 14.94
N SER A 25 -9.83 5.86 14.54
CA SER A 25 -10.11 7.30 14.71
C SER A 25 -11.05 7.88 13.65
N HIS A 26 -11.40 7.09 12.63
CA HIS A 26 -12.28 7.55 11.57
C HIS A 26 -13.73 7.63 12.05
N PRO A 27 -14.50 8.71 11.75
CA PRO A 27 -15.90 8.85 12.17
C PRO A 27 -16.81 7.70 11.75
N ARG A 28 -16.49 7.06 10.62
CA ARG A 28 -17.28 5.94 10.08
C ARG A 28 -16.48 4.63 10.16
N PHE A 29 -15.78 4.42 11.26
CA PHE A 29 -15.06 3.15 11.50
C PHE A 29 -15.98 1.94 11.54
N ASP A 30 -17.24 2.16 11.94
CA ASP A 30 -18.30 1.15 11.88
C ASP A 30 -18.50 0.52 10.50
N LEU A 31 -18.14 1.24 9.43
CA LEU A 31 -18.23 0.78 8.04
C LEU A 31 -16.89 0.30 7.47
N ALA A 32 -15.87 0.15 8.29
CA ALA A 32 -14.55 -0.27 7.84
C ALA A 32 -14.59 -1.65 7.19
N LYS A 33 -13.91 -1.79 6.05
CA LYS A 33 -13.81 -3.03 5.27
C LYS A 33 -12.35 -3.40 5.04
N PRO A 34 -12.07 -4.70 4.84
CA PRO A 34 -10.73 -5.13 4.47
C PRO A 34 -10.25 -4.44 3.19
N TRP A 35 -9.10 -3.83 3.28
CA TRP A 35 -8.44 -3.12 2.17
C TRP A 35 -7.29 -3.92 1.60
N MET A 36 -6.46 -4.53 2.46
CA MET A 36 -5.37 -5.40 2.04
C MET A 36 -5.00 -6.40 3.13
N ASN A 37 -4.45 -7.52 2.71
CA ASN A 37 -3.73 -8.43 3.60
C ASN A 37 -2.25 -8.03 3.57
N ARG A 38 -1.69 -7.73 4.73
CA ARG A 38 -0.28 -7.39 4.89
C ARG A 38 0.46 -8.53 5.55
N TYR A 39 1.55 -8.95 4.92
CA TYR A 39 2.44 -9.98 5.45
C TYR A 39 3.79 -9.35 5.81
N TYR A 40 4.24 -9.57 7.03
CA TYR A 40 5.50 -9.03 7.54
C TYR A 40 6.60 -10.04 7.29
N VAL A 41 7.48 -9.76 6.33
CA VAL A 41 8.62 -10.63 6.01
C VAL A 41 9.76 -10.39 6.98
N LEU A 42 10.10 -9.13 7.25
CA LEU A 42 11.23 -8.77 8.11
C LEU A 42 10.78 -8.40 9.52
N PHE A 43 10.12 -7.26 9.71
CA PHE A 43 9.68 -6.81 11.04
C PHE A 43 8.16 -6.73 11.12
N ARG A 44 7.58 -7.22 12.23
CA ARG A 44 6.19 -6.91 12.58
C ARG A 44 6.03 -5.48 13.10
N SER A 45 7.07 -4.99 13.79
CA SER A 45 7.15 -3.62 14.27
C SER A 45 8.57 -3.13 14.05
N ARG A 46 8.75 -2.38 12.97
CA ARG A 46 10.07 -1.89 12.59
C ARG A 46 10.59 -0.87 13.58
N PRO A 47 11.82 -1.05 14.13
CA PRO A 47 12.46 0.02 14.90
C PRO A 47 12.62 1.29 14.06
N ARG A 48 12.39 2.46 14.66
CA ARG A 48 12.49 3.73 13.92
C ARG A 48 13.87 3.99 13.32
N TRP A 49 14.92 3.46 13.95
CA TRP A 49 16.29 3.59 13.48
C TRP A 49 16.65 2.65 12.34
N PHE A 50 15.85 1.61 12.09
CA PHE A 50 16.13 0.66 11.01
C PHE A 50 15.62 1.23 9.67
N PRO A 51 16.46 1.23 8.59
CA PRO A 51 16.20 2.03 7.41
C PRO A 51 15.14 1.49 6.46
N PHE A 52 14.66 0.26 6.64
CA PHE A 52 13.63 -0.32 5.76
C PHE A 52 12.84 -1.44 6.44
N ASN A 53 11.79 -1.88 5.78
CA ASN A 53 11.09 -3.13 6.08
C ASN A 53 10.80 -3.87 4.77
N ILE A 54 10.39 -5.11 4.87
CA ILE A 54 9.96 -5.91 3.72
C ILE A 54 8.57 -6.45 4.04
N LEU A 55 7.60 -6.04 3.25
CA LEU A 55 6.20 -6.42 3.39
C LEU A 55 5.72 -7.04 2.08
N ILE A 56 4.74 -7.93 2.18
CA ILE A 56 3.97 -8.38 1.01
C ILE A 56 2.54 -7.91 1.22
N HIS A 57 1.97 -7.26 0.22
CA HIS A 57 0.59 -6.81 0.21
C HIS A 57 -0.22 -7.58 -0.81
N GLU A 58 -1.31 -8.17 -0.37
CA GLU A 58 -2.37 -8.63 -1.25
C GLU A 58 -3.49 -7.60 -1.19
N MET A 59 -3.71 -6.90 -2.28
CA MET A 59 -4.71 -5.83 -2.36
C MET A 59 -6.10 -6.42 -2.56
N LEU A 60 -7.06 -5.97 -1.76
CA LEU A 60 -8.44 -6.51 -1.76
C LEU A 60 -9.45 -5.49 -2.28
N ALA A 61 -9.11 -4.20 -2.25
CA ALA A 61 -10.00 -3.12 -2.65
C ALA A 61 -9.19 -1.93 -3.16
N ASP A 62 -9.87 -1.03 -3.89
CA ASP A 62 -9.31 0.23 -4.33
C ASP A 62 -8.90 1.11 -3.14
N ASP A 63 -8.03 2.07 -3.38
CA ASP A 63 -7.68 3.05 -2.38
C ASP A 63 -8.91 3.86 -1.97
N HIS A 64 -8.95 4.19 -0.68
CA HIS A 64 -10.08 4.91 -0.10
C HIS A 64 -10.20 6.34 -0.66
N GLY A 65 -11.45 6.78 -0.87
CA GLY A 65 -11.75 8.12 -1.39
C GLY A 65 -11.53 8.26 -2.90
N ASP A 66 -11.68 9.47 -3.42
CA ASP A 66 -11.57 9.78 -4.85
C ASP A 66 -10.25 10.45 -5.22
N GLY A 67 -9.42 10.77 -4.24
CA GLY A 67 -8.18 11.51 -4.41
C GLY A 67 -6.93 10.65 -4.32
N VAL A 68 -5.80 11.30 -4.52
CA VAL A 68 -4.47 10.72 -4.36
C VAL A 68 -3.93 10.95 -2.96
N HIS A 69 -3.04 10.07 -2.48
CA HIS A 69 -2.45 10.16 -1.15
C HIS A 69 -0.92 10.01 -1.21
N ASN A 70 -0.26 10.45 -0.16
CA ASN A 70 1.17 10.25 0.06
C ASN A 70 1.42 9.21 1.17
N HIS A 71 2.68 8.91 1.45
CA HIS A 71 3.09 7.91 2.43
C HIS A 71 4.00 8.49 3.51
N LEU A 72 4.16 7.76 4.63
CA LEU A 72 5.02 8.15 5.75
C LEU A 72 6.51 8.19 5.38
N CYS A 73 6.90 7.38 4.41
CA CYS A 73 8.29 7.19 4.02
C CYS A 73 8.37 6.91 2.53
N PRO A 74 9.54 7.12 1.91
CA PRO A 74 9.77 6.64 0.56
C PRO A 74 9.61 5.13 0.53
N TYR A 75 9.26 4.58 -0.62
CA TYR A 75 9.08 3.14 -0.75
C TYR A 75 9.41 2.64 -2.15
N LEU A 76 9.71 1.35 -2.21
CA LEU A 76 9.85 0.61 -3.45
C LEU A 76 8.74 -0.43 -3.49
N THR A 77 8.11 -0.58 -4.64
CA THR A 77 7.08 -1.60 -4.87
C THR A 77 7.45 -2.47 -6.05
N ILE A 78 7.19 -3.76 -5.94
CA ILE A 78 7.39 -4.74 -7.02
C ILE A 78 6.09 -5.53 -7.15
N ILE A 79 5.49 -5.49 -8.34
CA ILE A 79 4.26 -6.25 -8.60
C ILE A 79 4.62 -7.68 -8.96
N LEU A 80 4.15 -8.64 -8.16
CA LEU A 80 4.38 -10.06 -8.38
C LEU A 80 3.28 -10.70 -9.22
N ARG A 81 2.02 -10.25 -9.02
CA ARG A 81 0.84 -10.85 -9.66
C ARG A 81 -0.28 -9.83 -9.76
N GLY A 82 -1.12 -9.95 -10.79
CA GLY A 82 -2.36 -9.20 -10.96
C GLY A 82 -2.16 -7.90 -11.73
N GLY A 83 -1.49 -6.94 -11.14
CA GLY A 83 -1.40 -5.58 -11.68
C GLY A 83 -2.53 -4.68 -11.20
N TYR A 84 -2.35 -3.37 -11.37
CA TYR A 84 -3.33 -2.36 -10.95
C TYR A 84 -3.17 -1.07 -11.75
N TRP A 85 -4.20 -0.22 -11.70
CA TRP A 85 -4.13 1.15 -12.19
C TRP A 85 -3.55 2.06 -11.12
N GLU A 86 -2.51 2.81 -11.47
CA GLU A 86 -1.96 3.86 -10.61
C GLU A 86 -2.24 5.22 -11.22
N THR A 87 -2.99 6.05 -10.51
CA THR A 87 -3.20 7.44 -10.85
C THR A 87 -2.17 8.29 -10.11
N ARG A 88 -1.45 9.10 -10.86
CA ARG A 88 -0.48 10.08 -10.36
C ARG A 88 -0.86 11.47 -10.87
N ILE A 89 -0.12 12.49 -10.42
CA ILE A 89 -0.34 13.88 -10.88
C ILE A 89 -0.25 14.00 -12.41
N ASN A 90 0.63 13.23 -13.03
CA ASN A 90 0.91 13.27 -14.47
C ASN A 90 0.09 12.27 -15.30
N GLY A 91 -0.84 11.55 -14.71
CA GLY A 91 -1.72 10.65 -15.45
C GLY A 91 -2.05 9.34 -14.74
N LYS A 92 -2.73 8.48 -15.47
CA LYS A 92 -3.16 7.16 -15.02
C LYS A 92 -2.42 6.09 -15.82
N PHE A 93 -1.80 5.15 -15.10
CA PHE A 93 -0.91 4.16 -15.69
C PHE A 93 -1.32 2.76 -15.27
N TRP A 94 -1.35 1.83 -16.21
CA TRP A 94 -1.48 0.41 -15.90
C TRP A 94 -0.12 -0.15 -15.49
N ARG A 95 -0.05 -0.70 -14.27
CA ARG A 95 1.16 -1.33 -13.72
C ARG A 95 0.98 -2.84 -13.74
N LYS A 96 1.71 -3.51 -14.62
CA LYS A 96 1.62 -4.96 -14.83
C LYS A 96 2.60 -5.72 -13.90
N PRO A 97 2.42 -7.05 -13.74
CA PRO A 97 3.40 -7.88 -13.03
C PRO A 97 4.82 -7.69 -13.59
N GLY A 98 5.80 -7.63 -12.68
CA GLY A 98 7.18 -7.30 -13.01
C GLY A 98 7.52 -5.81 -12.91
N TYR A 99 6.52 -4.93 -12.78
CA TYR A 99 6.76 -3.51 -12.58
C TYR A 99 7.47 -3.25 -11.25
N ILE A 100 8.53 -2.43 -11.30
CA ILE A 100 9.25 -1.95 -10.13
C ILE A 100 9.10 -0.43 -10.09
N GLY A 101 8.54 0.09 -9.01
CA GLY A 101 8.32 1.51 -8.81
C GLY A 101 8.97 2.03 -7.55
N PHE A 102 9.67 3.14 -7.65
CA PHE A 102 10.17 3.90 -6.51
C PHE A 102 9.34 5.17 -6.36
N ARG A 103 8.95 5.49 -5.12
CA ARG A 103 8.18 6.70 -4.79
C ARG A 103 8.80 7.39 -3.60
N SER A 104 8.88 8.72 -3.66
CA SER A 104 9.24 9.51 -2.50
C SER A 104 8.04 9.61 -1.53
N ALA A 105 8.30 9.95 -0.28
CA ALA A 105 7.23 10.15 0.70
C ALA A 105 6.26 11.29 0.32
N ASN A 106 6.68 12.17 -0.57
CA ASN A 106 5.89 13.32 -1.03
C ASN A 106 5.19 13.08 -2.36
N ASP A 107 5.40 11.91 -2.99
CA ASP A 107 4.67 11.54 -4.19
C ASP A 107 3.24 11.17 -3.85
N TYR A 108 2.30 11.68 -4.64
CA TYR A 108 0.88 11.37 -4.50
C TYR A 108 0.47 10.37 -5.54
N HIS A 109 -0.29 9.38 -5.10
CA HIS A 109 -0.88 8.40 -6.01
C HIS A 109 -2.20 7.82 -5.47
N ARG A 110 -2.88 7.13 -6.35
CA ARG A 110 -4.05 6.31 -6.05
C ARG A 110 -3.91 4.98 -6.77
N VAL A 111 -4.28 3.91 -6.11
CA VAL A 111 -4.32 2.57 -6.69
C VAL A 111 -5.77 2.13 -6.83
N ASP A 112 -6.14 1.75 -8.05
CA ASP A 112 -7.44 1.15 -8.36
C ASP A 112 -7.23 -0.24 -8.96
N LEU A 113 -8.02 -1.19 -8.49
CA LEU A 113 -7.89 -2.58 -8.92
C LEU A 113 -8.72 -2.84 -10.18
N LYS A 114 -8.26 -3.75 -11.01
CA LYS A 114 -9.09 -4.35 -12.04
C LYS A 114 -10.08 -5.29 -11.37
N GLU A 115 -11.34 -5.22 -11.77
CA GLU A 115 -12.40 -6.06 -11.24
C GLU A 115 -12.00 -7.55 -11.24
N GLY A 116 -12.26 -8.23 -10.13
CA GLY A 116 -11.95 -9.65 -9.95
C GLY A 116 -10.48 -9.96 -9.70
N THR A 117 -9.60 -8.97 -9.57
CA THR A 117 -8.18 -9.19 -9.31
C THR A 117 -7.79 -8.83 -7.88
N LYS A 118 -6.80 -9.56 -7.36
CA LYS A 118 -6.17 -9.29 -6.06
C LYS A 118 -4.67 -9.17 -6.28
N PRO A 119 -4.16 -7.98 -6.63
CA PRO A 119 -2.73 -7.80 -6.88
C PRO A 119 -1.88 -8.18 -5.67
N LEU A 120 -0.75 -8.80 -5.94
CA LEU A 120 0.23 -9.18 -4.93
C LEU A 120 1.52 -8.40 -5.21
N THR A 121 2.00 -7.66 -4.21
CA THR A 121 3.19 -6.81 -4.32
C THR A 121 4.17 -7.04 -3.19
N ILE A 122 5.46 -6.89 -3.49
CA ILE A 122 6.46 -6.65 -2.46
C ILE A 122 6.50 -5.14 -2.23
N PHE A 123 6.40 -4.74 -0.98
CA PHE A 123 6.44 -3.34 -0.57
C PHE A 123 7.59 -3.13 0.41
N ILE A 124 8.53 -2.26 0.06
CA ILE A 124 9.72 -2.00 0.87
C ILE A 124 9.70 -0.53 1.28
N PRO A 125 9.11 -0.19 2.45
CA PRO A 125 9.17 1.16 2.97
C PRO A 125 10.60 1.49 3.42
N GLY A 126 11.05 2.70 3.09
CA GLY A 126 12.37 3.21 3.42
C GLY A 126 12.40 3.97 4.75
N PRO A 127 13.40 4.87 4.93
CA PRO A 127 13.57 5.60 6.20
C PRO A 127 12.40 6.53 6.51
N PHE A 128 12.13 6.70 7.80
CA PHE A 128 11.15 7.68 8.29
C PHE A 128 11.69 9.11 8.22
N GLY A 129 10.79 10.10 8.26
CA GLY A 129 11.16 11.51 8.42
C GLY A 129 11.30 12.30 7.13
N PHE A 130 11.06 11.69 5.97
CA PHE A 130 11.20 12.37 4.67
C PHE A 130 9.90 12.99 4.15
N ARG A 131 8.76 12.72 4.79
CA ARG A 131 7.49 13.32 4.39
C ARG A 131 7.41 14.76 4.87
N LYS A 132 7.05 15.65 3.95
CA LYS A 132 6.74 17.04 4.25
C LYS A 132 5.23 17.21 4.43
N GLY A 133 4.83 17.72 5.58
CA GLY A 133 3.42 17.94 5.91
C GLY A 133 2.68 16.67 6.37
N PRO A 134 1.39 16.81 6.70
CA PRO A 134 0.58 15.69 7.18
C PRO A 134 0.29 14.69 6.06
N ARG A 135 0.13 13.43 6.44
CA ARG A 135 -0.40 12.44 5.51
C ARG A 135 -1.87 12.74 5.25
N SER A 136 -2.24 12.76 3.98
CA SER A 136 -3.65 12.79 3.61
C SER A 136 -4.22 11.37 3.71
N GLU A 137 -5.08 11.14 4.68
CA GLU A 137 -5.74 9.83 4.81
C GLU A 137 -6.78 9.60 3.72
N TYR A 138 -7.31 10.68 3.18
CA TYR A 138 -8.36 10.66 2.16
C TYR A 138 -7.88 11.04 0.77
N GLY A 139 -6.57 11.28 0.65
CA GLY A 139 -6.02 11.79 -0.57
C GLY A 139 -6.34 13.27 -0.79
N ILE A 140 -5.61 13.86 -1.71
CA ILE A 140 -5.93 15.18 -2.26
C ILE A 140 -6.70 14.90 -3.54
N ASP A 141 -7.88 15.49 -3.67
CA ASP A 141 -8.62 15.40 -4.93
C ASP A 141 -7.74 15.94 -6.05
N PHE A 142 -7.41 15.09 -6.98
CA PHE A 142 -6.56 15.43 -8.12
C PHE A 142 -7.12 16.62 -8.92
N LYS A 143 -8.45 16.76 -8.96
CA LYS A 143 -9.14 17.83 -9.70
C LYS A 143 -9.08 19.17 -8.98
N THR A 144 -8.93 19.18 -7.67
CA THR A 144 -8.95 20.41 -6.85
C THR A 144 -7.56 20.85 -6.44
N LYS A 145 -6.53 20.05 -6.70
CA LYS A 145 -5.16 20.43 -6.43
C LYS A 145 -4.72 21.49 -7.44
N LYS A 146 -4.84 22.72 -7.05
CA LYS A 146 -4.25 23.83 -7.77
C LYS A 146 -2.85 24.14 -7.25
#